data_0907d06fbd3bca0682c1134f5f414b53
#
_entry.id   0907d06fbd3bca0682c1134f5f414b53
#
_cell.length_a   1.000
_cell.length_b   1.000
_cell.length_c   1.000
_cell.angle_alpha   90.00
_cell.angle_beta   90.00
_cell.angle_gamma   90.00
#
_symmetry.space_group_name_H-M   'P 1'
#
loop_
_entity.id
_entity.type
_entity.pdbx_description
1 polymer ?
#
loop_
_entity_poly.entity_id
_entity_poly.type
_entity_poly.pdbx_seq_one_letter_code
_entity_poly.pdbx_strand_id
1 'polypeptide(L)'
;MIYFQFSKCIIIIIFNLKGEKMTDRVCINLSYAVPNDKAAEVENIFSTHGKWMTEFYSDGTDHLLNAYFTKAPEFKDPTDPSKGETGNTLFTINEQFASMESVQRHVENASKNDYFPDFAKLLEDYGKVLSMGGSVYVSIR
;
A
#
# COMPACT_ATOMS: atom_id res chain seq x y z
N MET A 1 -21.53 -1.79 -6.90
CA MET A 1 -21.21 -1.10 -8.17
C MET A 1 -20.04 -0.11 -8.06
N ILE A 2 -19.75 0.43 -6.88
CA ILE A 2 -18.63 1.37 -6.61
C ILE A 2 -17.26 0.65 -6.64
N TYR A 3 -17.18 -0.60 -6.23
CA TYR A 3 -15.94 -1.39 -6.22
C TYR A 3 -15.25 -1.56 -7.58
N PHE A 4 -16.03 -1.60 -8.65
CA PHE A 4 -15.50 -1.75 -10.00
C PHE A 4 -14.82 -0.47 -10.52
N GLN A 5 -15.17 0.67 -9.94
CA GLN A 5 -14.65 1.97 -10.36
C GLN A 5 -13.31 2.28 -9.70
N PHE A 6 -13.10 1.84 -8.45
CA PHE A 6 -11.84 2.05 -7.73
C PHE A 6 -10.71 1.18 -8.29
N SER A 7 -11.02 -0.09 -8.57
CA SER A 7 -10.09 -1.00 -9.26
C SER A 7 -9.73 -0.48 -10.67
N LYS A 8 -10.72 0.11 -11.39
CA LYS A 8 -10.48 0.74 -12.69
C LYS A 8 -9.64 2.02 -12.59
N CYS A 9 -9.82 2.85 -11.55
CA CYS A 9 -9.00 4.05 -11.36
C CYS A 9 -7.54 3.72 -11.07
N ILE A 10 -7.26 2.74 -10.23
CA ILE A 10 -5.88 2.28 -9.95
C ILE A 10 -5.28 1.69 -11.24
N ILE A 11 -6.02 0.86 -11.96
CA ILE A 11 -5.58 0.27 -13.22
C ILE A 11 -5.37 1.35 -14.30
N ILE A 12 -6.25 2.36 -14.39
CA ILE A 12 -6.13 3.46 -15.36
C ILE A 12 -4.91 4.35 -15.06
N ILE A 13 -4.61 4.63 -13.79
CA ILE A 13 -3.41 5.38 -13.39
C ILE A 13 -2.14 4.61 -13.81
N ILE A 14 -2.12 3.30 -13.63
CA ILE A 14 -0.99 2.44 -14.01
C ILE A 14 -0.84 2.39 -15.54
N PHE A 15 -1.93 2.31 -16.30
CA PHE A 15 -1.88 2.25 -17.77
C PHE A 15 -1.46 3.56 -18.43
N ASN A 16 -1.74 4.71 -17.84
CA ASN A 16 -1.34 6.01 -18.38
C ASN A 16 0.15 6.34 -18.20
N LEU A 17 0.88 5.59 -17.35
CA LEU A 17 2.32 5.75 -17.13
C LEU A 17 3.19 5.01 -18.16
N LYS A 18 2.61 4.35 -19.14
CA LYS A 18 3.33 3.52 -20.14
C LYS A 18 4.26 4.28 -21.10
N GLY A 19 4.45 5.58 -20.97
CA GLY A 19 5.23 6.39 -21.92
C GLY A 19 6.61 6.86 -21.46
N GLU A 20 6.96 6.74 -20.17
CA GLU A 20 8.23 7.22 -19.64
C GLU A 20 9.17 6.07 -19.31
N LYS A 21 10.44 6.21 -19.70
CA LYS A 21 11.51 5.28 -19.28
C LYS A 21 11.82 5.54 -17.81
N MET A 22 10.98 4.99 -16.93
CA MET A 22 11.18 5.06 -15.48
C MET A 22 12.41 4.27 -15.06
N THR A 23 13.10 4.73 -14.01
CA THR A 23 14.12 3.95 -13.31
C THR A 23 13.56 2.59 -12.93
N ASP A 24 14.39 1.54 -12.97
CA ASP A 24 13.94 0.17 -12.84
C ASP A 24 13.18 -0.13 -11.53
N ARG A 25 13.49 0.58 -10.44
CA ARG A 25 12.84 0.36 -9.14
C ARG A 25 11.77 1.39 -8.84
N VAL A 26 10.61 0.91 -8.42
CA VAL A 26 9.45 1.75 -8.11
C VAL A 26 8.80 1.32 -6.78
N CYS A 27 8.02 2.22 -6.18
CA CYS A 27 7.37 1.98 -4.90
C CYS A 27 5.86 2.19 -4.94
N ILE A 28 5.17 1.40 -4.14
CA ILE A 28 3.84 1.72 -3.63
C ILE A 28 3.99 2.21 -2.19
N ASN A 29 3.43 3.38 -1.89
CA ASN A 29 3.38 3.92 -0.54
C ASN A 29 1.96 4.38 -0.25
N LEU A 30 1.34 3.77 0.75
CA LEU A 30 0.01 4.08 1.23
C LEU A 30 0.09 4.46 2.71
N SER A 31 -0.74 5.40 3.14
CA SER A 31 -0.90 5.76 4.55
C SER A 31 -2.37 5.75 4.94
N TYR A 32 -2.64 5.44 6.20
CA TYR A 32 -3.99 5.35 6.74
C TYR A 32 -4.02 5.99 8.13
N ALA A 33 -5.02 6.81 8.40
CA ALA A 33 -5.35 7.29 9.73
C ALA A 33 -6.67 6.66 10.16
N VAL A 34 -6.60 5.70 11.06
CA VAL A 34 -7.71 4.81 11.42
C VAL A 34 -8.13 5.07 12.86
N PRO A 35 -9.43 5.33 13.16
CA PRO A 35 -9.90 5.41 14.53
C PRO A 35 -9.46 4.19 15.35
N ASN A 36 -9.02 4.41 16.59
CA ASN A 36 -8.43 3.34 17.41
C ASN A 36 -9.37 2.14 17.62
N ASP A 37 -10.70 2.37 17.63
CA ASP A 37 -11.70 1.30 17.74
C ASP A 37 -11.82 0.43 16.46
N LYS A 38 -11.26 0.88 15.34
CA LYS A 38 -11.19 0.16 14.05
C LYS A 38 -9.82 -0.44 13.76
N ALA A 39 -8.81 -0.08 14.54
CA ALA A 39 -7.42 -0.46 14.25
C ALA A 39 -7.20 -1.97 14.17
N ALA A 40 -7.85 -2.77 15.01
CA ALA A 40 -7.73 -4.24 14.99
C ALA A 40 -8.28 -4.86 13.69
N GLU A 41 -9.38 -4.34 13.16
CA GLU A 41 -9.97 -4.79 11.89
C GLU A 41 -9.02 -4.50 10.73
N VAL A 42 -8.46 -3.29 10.68
CA VAL A 42 -7.50 -2.87 9.65
C VAL A 42 -6.23 -3.71 9.72
N GLU A 43 -5.68 -3.93 10.91
CA GLU A 43 -4.50 -4.77 11.11
C GLU A 43 -4.71 -6.21 10.61
N ASN A 44 -5.89 -6.77 10.81
CA ASN A 44 -6.23 -8.10 10.31
C ASN A 44 -6.24 -8.15 8.78
N ILE A 45 -6.83 -7.16 8.11
CA ILE A 45 -6.87 -7.08 6.65
C ILE A 45 -5.46 -6.91 6.08
N PHE A 46 -4.63 -6.03 6.67
CA PHE A 46 -3.24 -5.83 6.24
C PHE A 46 -2.37 -7.06 6.48
N SER A 47 -2.59 -7.77 7.59
CA SER A 47 -1.90 -9.04 7.86
C SER A 47 -2.28 -10.11 6.83
N THR A 48 -3.53 -10.15 6.40
CA THR A 48 -4.00 -11.04 5.33
C THR A 48 -3.34 -10.71 4.00
N HIS A 49 -3.22 -9.42 3.66
CA HIS A 49 -2.49 -8.98 2.47
C HIS A 49 -1.01 -9.38 2.55
N GLY A 50 -0.35 -9.12 3.68
CA GLY A 50 1.05 -9.51 3.88
C GLY A 50 1.28 -11.02 3.79
N LYS A 51 0.35 -11.82 4.30
CA LYS A 51 0.40 -13.29 4.17
C LYS A 51 0.29 -13.73 2.71
N TRP A 52 -0.70 -13.17 1.96
CA TRP A 52 -0.82 -13.43 0.54
C TRP A 52 0.46 -13.03 -0.22
N MET A 53 1.07 -11.88 0.08
CA MET A 53 2.33 -11.46 -0.54
C MET A 53 3.44 -12.47 -0.28
N THR A 54 3.57 -12.95 0.95
CA THR A 54 4.57 -13.95 1.33
C THR A 54 4.41 -15.24 0.52
N GLU A 55 3.19 -15.70 0.34
CA GLU A 55 2.87 -16.88 -0.44
C GLU A 55 3.07 -16.65 -1.96
N PHE A 56 2.59 -15.53 -2.48
CA PHE A 56 2.65 -15.19 -3.90
C PHE A 56 4.08 -15.01 -4.42
N TYR A 57 4.95 -14.43 -3.59
CA TYR A 57 6.35 -14.18 -3.94
C TYR A 57 7.33 -15.25 -3.42
N SER A 58 6.84 -16.37 -2.91
CA SER A 58 7.67 -17.45 -2.34
C SER A 58 8.55 -18.20 -3.34
N ASP A 59 8.24 -18.09 -4.63
CA ASP A 59 9.00 -18.73 -5.71
C ASP A 59 10.31 -18.02 -6.07
N GLY A 60 10.66 -16.94 -5.35
CA GLY A 60 11.88 -16.19 -5.58
C GLY A 60 11.87 -15.33 -6.85
N THR A 61 10.69 -15.03 -7.40
CA THR A 61 10.58 -14.06 -8.50
C THR A 61 10.97 -12.69 -8.00
N ASP A 62 11.93 -12.04 -8.65
CA ASP A 62 12.53 -10.75 -8.27
C ASP A 62 11.63 -9.54 -8.54
N HIS A 63 10.32 -9.71 -8.48
CA HIS A 63 9.36 -8.64 -8.76
C HIS A 63 9.13 -7.74 -7.54
N LEU A 64 9.04 -8.33 -6.35
CA LEU A 64 8.99 -7.62 -5.07
C LEU A 64 10.37 -7.62 -4.44
N LEU A 65 10.96 -6.45 -4.26
CA LEU A 65 12.32 -6.30 -3.69
C LEU A 65 12.30 -6.16 -2.18
N ASN A 66 11.30 -5.46 -1.66
CA ASN A 66 11.10 -5.24 -0.23
C ASN A 66 9.66 -4.81 0.03
N ALA A 67 9.11 -5.23 1.18
CA ALA A 67 7.86 -4.73 1.68
C ALA A 67 7.87 -4.69 3.21
N TYR A 68 7.27 -3.65 3.76
CA TYR A 68 7.04 -3.56 5.20
C TYR A 68 5.81 -2.69 5.48
N PHE A 69 5.09 -3.06 6.53
CA PHE A 69 3.93 -2.35 7.00
C PHE A 69 4.24 -1.80 8.39
N THR A 70 3.76 -0.61 8.68
CA THR A 70 3.99 0.03 9.98
C THR A 70 2.68 0.30 10.70
N LYS A 71 2.75 0.38 12.02
CA LYS A 71 1.67 0.75 12.91
C LYS A 71 2.21 1.65 14.02
N ALA A 72 1.55 2.78 14.26
CA ALA A 72 1.92 3.72 15.32
C ALA A 72 0.69 4.50 15.80
N PRO A 73 0.66 5.02 17.04
CA PRO A 73 -0.32 6.03 17.42
C PRO A 73 -0.14 7.30 16.57
N GLU A 74 -1.24 7.94 16.22
CA GLU A 74 -1.18 9.27 15.60
C GLU A 74 -1.09 10.36 16.68
N PHE A 75 -0.03 11.15 16.62
CA PHE A 75 0.14 12.32 17.49
C PHE A 75 -0.40 13.59 16.82
N LYS A 76 -0.96 14.51 17.62
CA LYS A 76 -1.40 15.83 17.15
C LYS A 76 -0.26 16.62 16.52
N ASP A 77 0.94 16.39 17.00
CA ASP A 77 2.20 16.89 16.44
C ASP A 77 3.23 15.77 16.47
N PRO A 78 3.61 15.20 15.31
CA PRO A 78 4.58 14.09 15.26
C PRO A 78 5.97 14.47 15.81
N THR A 79 6.29 15.76 15.87
CA THR A 79 7.56 16.29 16.39
C THR A 79 7.52 16.62 17.87
N ASP A 80 6.32 16.65 18.47
CA ASP A 80 6.10 16.93 19.88
C ASP A 80 5.01 16.03 20.48
N PRO A 81 5.35 14.78 20.86
CA PRO A 81 4.39 13.83 21.43
C PRO A 81 3.70 14.29 22.71
N SER A 82 4.27 15.31 23.41
CA SER A 82 3.68 15.88 24.63
C SER A 82 2.32 16.55 24.38
N LYS A 83 2.01 16.92 23.13
CA LYS A 83 0.71 17.46 22.71
C LYS A 83 -0.40 16.42 22.67
N GLY A 84 -0.07 15.14 22.85
CA GLY A 84 -1.01 14.03 22.94
C GLY A 84 -1.40 13.44 21.59
N GLU A 85 -2.18 12.37 21.67
CA GLU A 85 -2.64 11.59 20.55
C GLU A 85 -3.96 12.15 19.98
N THR A 86 -4.25 11.84 18.70
CA THR A 86 -5.49 12.24 18.02
C THR A 86 -6.66 11.30 18.30
N GLY A 87 -6.40 10.07 18.74
CA GLY A 87 -7.37 8.98 18.84
C GLY A 87 -7.38 8.06 17.62
N ASN A 88 -6.44 8.27 16.71
CA ASN A 88 -6.22 7.39 15.56
C ASN A 88 -4.95 6.56 15.71
N THR A 89 -4.94 5.44 14.99
CA THR A 89 -3.75 4.64 14.70
C THR A 89 -3.33 4.91 13.25
N LEU A 90 -2.06 5.21 13.05
CA LEU A 90 -1.47 5.31 11.72
C LEU A 90 -1.00 3.94 11.26
N PHE A 91 -1.32 3.60 10.02
CA PHE A 91 -0.72 2.47 9.31
C PHE A 91 -0.05 2.96 8.04
N THR A 92 1.02 2.30 7.64
CA THR A 92 1.59 2.49 6.30
C THR A 92 1.84 1.14 5.65
N ILE A 93 1.68 1.14 4.34
CA ILE A 93 2.10 0.05 3.46
C ILE A 93 3.19 0.60 2.56
N ASN A 94 4.34 -0.05 2.57
CA ASN A 94 5.51 0.34 1.80
C ASN A 94 6.01 -0.89 1.05
N GLU A 95 6.01 -0.81 -0.26
CA GLU A 95 6.37 -1.91 -1.14
C GLU A 95 7.30 -1.38 -2.23
N GLN A 96 8.39 -2.08 -2.47
CA GLN A 96 9.36 -1.75 -3.50
C GLN A 96 9.42 -2.87 -4.55
N PHE A 97 9.27 -2.50 -5.79
CA PHE A 97 9.24 -3.42 -6.92
C PHE A 97 10.38 -3.18 -7.89
N ALA A 98 10.73 -4.22 -8.65
CA ALA A 98 11.78 -4.18 -9.65
C ALA A 98 11.44 -3.26 -10.83
N SER A 99 10.14 -3.09 -11.15
CA SER A 99 9.67 -2.30 -12.27
C SER A 99 8.20 -1.92 -12.13
N MET A 100 7.73 -1.02 -12.98
CA MET A 100 6.30 -0.67 -13.07
C MET A 100 5.44 -1.85 -13.53
N GLU A 101 5.97 -2.74 -14.36
CA GLU A 101 5.30 -3.97 -14.76
C GLU A 101 5.07 -4.90 -13.56
N SER A 102 6.04 -4.97 -12.64
CA SER A 102 5.89 -5.70 -11.37
C SER A 102 4.79 -5.13 -10.50
N VAL A 103 4.64 -3.80 -10.44
CA VAL A 103 3.51 -3.14 -9.75
C VAL A 103 2.18 -3.52 -10.37
N GLN A 104 2.08 -3.50 -11.69
CA GLN A 104 0.85 -3.90 -12.41
C GLN A 104 0.47 -5.35 -12.08
N ARG A 105 1.43 -6.26 -12.16
CA ARG A 105 1.25 -7.68 -11.82
C ARG A 105 0.80 -7.86 -10.36
N HIS A 106 1.39 -7.11 -9.44
CA HIS A 106 1.00 -7.12 -8.04
C HIS A 106 -0.47 -6.73 -7.85
N VAL A 107 -0.87 -5.58 -8.38
CA VAL A 107 -2.25 -5.07 -8.25
C VAL A 107 -3.25 -6.01 -8.91
N GLU A 108 -2.95 -6.52 -10.12
CA GLU A 108 -3.81 -7.48 -10.83
C GLU A 108 -4.03 -8.77 -10.03
N ASN A 109 -3.00 -9.29 -9.38
CA ASN A 109 -3.12 -10.53 -8.60
C ASN A 109 -3.69 -10.29 -7.20
N ALA A 110 -3.34 -9.18 -6.53
CA ALA A 110 -3.95 -8.81 -5.27
C ALA A 110 -5.48 -8.65 -5.41
N SER A 111 -5.94 -8.03 -6.50
CA SER A 111 -7.36 -7.78 -6.75
C SER A 111 -8.23 -9.03 -6.95
N LYS A 112 -7.63 -10.19 -7.15
CA LYS A 112 -8.32 -11.48 -7.30
C LYS A 112 -8.63 -12.16 -5.95
N ASN A 113 -8.12 -11.64 -4.86
CA ASN A 113 -8.31 -12.23 -3.53
C ASN A 113 -9.61 -11.76 -2.87
N ASP A 114 -10.21 -12.63 -2.08
CA ASP A 114 -11.50 -12.38 -1.42
C ASP A 114 -11.45 -11.22 -0.42
N TYR A 115 -10.27 -10.94 0.18
CA TYR A 115 -10.10 -9.80 1.11
C TYR A 115 -9.96 -8.45 0.40
N PHE A 116 -9.71 -8.44 -0.91
CA PHE A 116 -9.36 -7.20 -1.62
C PHE A 116 -10.47 -6.13 -1.63
N PRO A 117 -11.77 -6.48 -1.71
CA PRO A 117 -12.84 -5.49 -1.56
C PRO A 117 -12.78 -4.74 -0.24
N ASP A 118 -12.51 -5.43 0.87
CA ASP A 118 -12.36 -4.82 2.19
C ASP A 118 -11.10 -3.96 2.27
N PHE A 119 -9.99 -4.44 1.70
CA PHE A 119 -8.75 -3.66 1.57
C PHE A 119 -8.97 -2.36 0.78
N ALA A 120 -9.67 -2.42 -0.36
CA ALA A 120 -10.00 -1.26 -1.17
C ALA A 120 -10.91 -0.27 -0.42
N LYS A 121 -11.87 -0.79 0.34
CA LYS A 121 -12.74 0.03 1.18
C LYS A 121 -11.97 0.76 2.29
N LEU A 122 -11.01 0.12 2.93
CA LEU A 122 -10.16 0.77 3.93
C LEU A 122 -9.37 1.93 3.33
N LEU A 123 -8.88 1.78 2.09
CA LEU A 123 -8.17 2.84 1.39
C LEU A 123 -9.10 4.02 1.10
N GLU A 124 -10.34 3.76 0.72
CA GLU A 124 -11.37 4.79 0.50
C GLU A 124 -11.74 5.52 1.80
N ASP A 125 -11.96 4.77 2.90
CA ASP A 125 -12.46 5.31 4.16
C ASP A 125 -11.37 6.07 4.96
N TYR A 126 -10.13 5.57 4.97
CA TYR A 126 -9.06 6.02 5.87
C TYR A 126 -7.73 6.31 5.19
N GLY A 127 -7.60 5.91 3.92
CA GLY A 127 -6.31 5.87 3.27
C GLY A 127 -5.99 7.09 2.43
N LYS A 128 -4.69 7.23 2.17
CA LYS A 128 -4.12 8.15 1.21
C LYS A 128 -3.05 7.44 0.40
N VAL A 129 -3.19 7.47 -0.91
CA VAL A 129 -2.14 7.04 -1.83
C VAL A 129 -1.07 8.13 -1.88
N LEU A 130 0.12 7.83 -1.38
CA LEU A 130 1.27 8.74 -1.44
C LEU A 130 2.03 8.55 -2.76
N SER A 131 2.20 7.30 -3.17
CA SER A 131 2.85 6.91 -4.42
C SER A 131 2.28 5.58 -4.92
N MET A 132 2.07 5.50 -6.23
CA MET A 132 1.72 4.27 -6.94
C MET A 132 2.65 4.16 -8.16
N GLY A 133 3.86 3.65 -7.92
CA GLY A 133 4.91 3.55 -8.92
C GLY A 133 5.91 4.71 -8.92
N GLY A 134 6.09 5.38 -7.77
CA GLY A 134 7.12 6.40 -7.61
C GLY A 134 8.52 5.81 -7.76
N SER A 135 9.40 6.47 -8.53
CA SER A 135 10.76 6.00 -8.76
C SER A 135 11.65 6.08 -7.52
N VAL A 136 12.41 5.03 -7.26
CA VAL A 136 13.48 5.04 -6.26
C VAL A 136 14.70 5.75 -6.86
N TYR A 137 14.97 6.97 -6.45
CA TYR A 137 16.09 7.76 -6.98
C TYR A 137 17.35 7.71 -6.10
N VAL A 138 17.21 7.34 -4.83
CA VAL A 138 18.32 7.08 -3.89
C VAL A 138 18.00 5.83 -3.08
N SER A 139 18.95 4.91 -2.98
CA SER A 139 18.87 3.74 -2.10
C SER A 139 20.16 3.68 -1.27
N ILE A 140 20.01 3.65 0.06
CA ILE A 140 21.11 3.54 1.02
C ILE A 140 20.95 2.19 1.71
N ARG A 141 22.04 1.43 1.78
CA ARG A 141 22.11 0.13 2.45
C ARG A 141 23.01 0.20 3.68
#